data_85f5c182abf76750d222db177f6592ce
#
_entry.id   85f5c182abf76750d222db177f6592ce
#
_cell.length_a   1.000
_cell.length_b   1.000
_cell.length_c   1.000
_cell.angle_alpha   90.00
_cell.angle_beta   90.00
_cell.angle_gamma   90.00
#
_symmetry.space_group_name_H-M   'P 1'
#
loop_
_entity.id
_entity.type
_entity.pdbx_description
1 polymer ?
#
loop_
_entity_poly.entity_id
_entity_poly.type
_entity_poly.pdbx_seq_one_letter_code
_entity_poly.pdbx_strand_id
1 'polypeptide(L)'
;MTIEYELSEAQQTIALCDKRFRLACTGRRFGKTFLAYEEMFRMATSKAATDKGGYNIWYVANTSDNARRLMWTKYLTSEKYVPARYVAKKHDQRMILTFKNGSTISVFTAEEPDSLRGSAIDFLVMDECAFCNKNAWKTIYPALTDKFCEGRVLLISSPDGYNWFWELYSKHIGKDDDWGIFHFTTLEGGNVTQEEIEKARQELSAKEFRKEYLASFETMADRIYEDYDTDENNIKEINPDWGTGDIHIGMDFNVRPMTAAISVIETDKEGNDSIFFFDEIVTSGFSNTQQMCDKIKSRYPKATVYVYPDPTGNKHQPSAPIGVTDMTILRDNGFIVCAPRAPYASKDKWNTVNTAMCTADGTRKVFVSKEKCPHLSDSLNGFVFKENGEPDKSQGFDHITDAMAYEICYKLPIRRAKLYRPRMYGA
;
A
#
# COMPACT_ATOMS: atom_id res chain seq x y z
N MET A 1 -0.10 23.31 -34.23
CA MET A 1 -0.91 22.26 -33.60
C MET A 1 -0.79 22.44 -32.11
N THR A 2 -1.82 22.93 -31.47
CA THR A 2 -1.93 22.95 -30.01
C THR A 2 -2.21 21.51 -29.60
N ILE A 3 -1.36 20.90 -28.79
CA ILE A 3 -1.65 19.57 -28.28
C ILE A 3 -2.69 19.81 -27.19
N GLU A 4 -3.95 19.63 -27.50
CA GLU A 4 -5.04 19.62 -26.52
C GLU A 4 -4.96 18.27 -25.78
N TYR A 5 -4.29 18.26 -24.63
CA TYR A 5 -4.46 17.22 -23.64
C TYR A 5 -5.71 17.56 -22.85
N GLU A 6 -6.76 16.78 -23.00
CA GLU A 6 -7.98 16.97 -22.23
C GLU A 6 -7.76 16.50 -20.80
N LEU A 7 -7.73 17.45 -19.86
CA LEU A 7 -7.91 17.15 -18.46
C LEU A 7 -9.35 16.66 -18.24
N SER A 8 -9.55 15.67 -17.37
CA SER A 8 -10.89 15.26 -16.93
C SER A 8 -11.58 16.44 -16.21
N GLU A 9 -12.90 16.40 -16.09
CA GLU A 9 -13.66 17.46 -15.38
C GLU A 9 -13.14 17.71 -13.96
N ALA A 10 -12.82 16.62 -13.24
CA ALA A 10 -12.24 16.73 -11.89
C ALA A 10 -10.86 17.41 -11.89
N GLN A 11 -10.01 17.06 -12.87
CA GLN A 11 -8.70 17.70 -13.03
C GLN A 11 -8.85 19.17 -13.43
N GLN A 12 -9.79 19.52 -14.30
CA GLN A 12 -10.11 20.90 -14.68
C GLN A 12 -10.58 21.70 -13.46
N THR A 13 -11.41 21.13 -12.59
CA THR A 13 -11.88 21.77 -11.37
C THR A 13 -10.71 22.17 -10.47
N ILE A 14 -9.68 21.33 -10.34
CA ILE A 14 -8.46 21.65 -9.59
C ILE A 14 -7.65 22.74 -10.32
N ALA A 15 -7.46 22.59 -11.64
CA ALA A 15 -6.61 23.48 -12.42
C ALA A 15 -7.16 24.91 -12.55
N LEU A 16 -8.49 25.05 -12.60
CA LEU A 16 -9.17 26.34 -12.76
C LEU A 16 -9.40 27.07 -11.44
N CYS A 17 -9.12 26.44 -10.29
CA CYS A 17 -9.24 27.09 -8.99
C CYS A 17 -8.24 28.23 -8.86
N ASP A 18 -8.73 29.42 -8.49
CA ASP A 18 -7.95 30.65 -8.34
C ASP A 18 -7.24 30.78 -6.98
N LYS A 19 -7.60 29.92 -6.01
CA LYS A 19 -6.98 29.93 -4.68
C LYS A 19 -5.47 29.74 -4.77
N ARG A 20 -4.74 30.42 -3.90
CA ARG A 20 -3.29 30.41 -3.86
C ARG A 20 -2.74 29.02 -3.51
N PHE A 21 -3.30 28.40 -2.49
CA PHE A 21 -2.95 27.05 -2.04
C PHE A 21 -4.04 26.07 -2.45
N ARG A 22 -3.67 25.02 -3.14
CA ARG A 22 -4.59 23.97 -3.55
C ARG A 22 -4.11 22.63 -3.01
N LEU A 23 -5.00 21.90 -2.36
CA LEU A 23 -4.74 20.56 -1.84
C LEU A 23 -5.75 19.59 -2.45
N ALA A 24 -5.25 18.63 -3.20
CA ALA A 24 -6.04 17.60 -3.86
C ALA A 24 -5.74 16.21 -3.30
N CYS A 25 -6.67 15.68 -2.50
CA CYS A 25 -6.69 14.29 -2.06
C CYS A 25 -7.43 13.47 -3.12
N THR A 26 -6.74 12.54 -3.78
CA THR A 26 -7.34 11.83 -4.91
C THR A 26 -6.99 10.35 -4.90
N GLY A 27 -7.88 9.53 -5.47
CA GLY A 27 -7.65 8.11 -5.63
C GLY A 27 -6.45 7.79 -6.52
N ARG A 28 -5.99 6.56 -6.42
CA ARG A 28 -4.91 6.04 -7.27
C ARG A 28 -5.35 6.07 -8.74
N ARG A 29 -4.42 6.34 -9.68
CA ARG A 29 -4.71 6.47 -11.13
C ARG A 29 -5.65 7.62 -11.51
N PHE A 30 -5.91 8.55 -10.64
CA PHE A 30 -6.62 9.80 -10.94
C PHE A 30 -5.95 10.61 -12.06
N GLY A 31 -4.64 10.46 -12.26
CA GLY A 31 -3.85 11.24 -13.21
C GLY A 31 -3.13 12.43 -12.58
N LYS A 32 -2.83 12.36 -11.28
CA LYS A 32 -2.13 13.39 -10.48
C LYS A 32 -0.91 13.99 -11.17
N THR A 33 0.03 13.13 -11.55
CA THR A 33 1.29 13.56 -12.15
C THR A 33 1.11 14.21 -13.52
N PHE A 34 0.07 13.81 -14.28
CA PHE A 34 -0.28 14.44 -15.55
C PHE A 34 -0.85 15.85 -15.32
N LEU A 35 -1.77 16.00 -14.37
CA LEU A 35 -2.28 17.32 -13.97
C LEU A 35 -1.14 18.23 -13.49
N ALA A 36 -0.23 17.73 -12.66
CA ALA A 36 0.95 18.46 -12.19
C ALA A 36 1.81 18.96 -13.35
N TYR A 37 2.10 18.08 -14.33
CA TYR A 37 2.85 18.44 -15.52
C TYR A 37 2.14 19.54 -16.32
N GLU A 38 0.85 19.35 -16.61
CA GLU A 38 0.07 20.27 -17.44
C GLU A 38 0.00 21.68 -16.85
N GLU A 39 -0.24 21.78 -15.55
CA GLU A 39 -0.26 23.07 -14.86
C GLU A 39 1.11 23.77 -14.88
N MET A 40 2.18 23.04 -14.59
CA MET A 40 3.53 23.60 -14.65
C MET A 40 3.89 24.07 -16.06
N PHE A 41 3.58 23.29 -17.09
CA PHE A 41 3.85 23.63 -18.47
C PHE A 41 3.05 24.86 -18.93
N ARG A 42 1.74 24.89 -18.62
CA ARG A 42 0.87 26.04 -18.92
C ARG A 42 1.37 27.31 -18.24
N MET A 43 1.75 27.21 -16.98
CA MET A 43 2.31 28.35 -16.25
C MET A 43 3.63 28.82 -16.84
N ALA A 44 4.58 27.89 -17.11
CA ALA A 44 5.87 28.21 -17.67
C ALA A 44 5.82 28.88 -19.06
N THR A 45 4.81 28.55 -19.86
CA THR A 45 4.64 29.05 -21.23
C THR A 45 3.59 30.14 -21.37
N SER A 46 3.00 30.61 -20.27
CA SER A 46 1.97 31.62 -20.27
C SER A 46 2.48 33.00 -20.73
N LYS A 47 1.56 33.86 -21.17
CA LYS A 47 1.87 35.25 -21.48
C LYS A 47 2.41 35.98 -20.24
N ALA A 48 1.79 35.75 -19.08
CA ALA A 48 2.22 36.36 -17.81
C ALA A 48 3.67 35.97 -17.45
N ALA A 49 4.07 34.72 -17.70
CA ALA A 49 5.46 34.32 -17.53
C ALA A 49 6.41 35.09 -18.47
N THR A 50 6.01 35.27 -19.73
CA THR A 50 6.80 36.03 -20.71
C THR A 50 6.91 37.48 -20.30
N ASP A 51 5.84 38.13 -19.89
CA ASP A 51 5.81 39.54 -19.45
C ASP A 51 6.64 39.77 -18.18
N LYS A 52 6.73 38.76 -17.27
CA LYS A 52 7.57 38.80 -16.05
C LYS A 52 9.07 38.52 -16.33
N GLY A 53 9.40 37.91 -17.47
CA GLY A 53 10.78 37.45 -17.80
C GLY A 53 11.06 36.04 -17.24
N GLY A 54 10.01 35.26 -16.96
CA GLY A 54 10.06 33.88 -16.53
C GLY A 54 9.55 33.63 -15.13
N TYR A 55 9.06 32.41 -14.91
CA TYR A 55 8.64 31.89 -13.61
C TYR A 55 9.62 30.83 -13.11
N ASN A 56 9.87 30.81 -11.80
CA ASN A 56 10.61 29.74 -11.11
C ASN A 56 9.60 28.71 -10.58
N ILE A 57 9.53 27.56 -11.23
CA ILE A 57 8.55 26.52 -10.95
C ILE A 57 9.25 25.28 -10.38
N TRP A 58 8.76 24.77 -9.27
CA TRP A 58 9.32 23.59 -8.60
C TRP A 58 8.33 22.43 -8.60
N TYR A 59 8.82 21.26 -8.98
CA TYR A 59 8.17 19.99 -8.75
C TYR A 59 8.95 19.20 -7.70
N VAL A 60 8.27 18.74 -6.66
CA VAL A 60 8.86 17.97 -5.57
C VAL A 60 8.17 16.62 -5.49
N ALA A 61 8.90 15.54 -5.69
CA ALA A 61 8.44 14.16 -5.51
C ALA A 61 8.87 13.61 -4.15
N ASN A 62 8.22 12.54 -3.72
CA ASN A 62 8.57 11.86 -2.47
C ASN A 62 9.95 11.19 -2.52
N THR A 63 10.37 10.64 -3.68
CA THR A 63 11.67 9.99 -3.86
C THR A 63 12.39 10.46 -5.13
N SER A 64 13.72 10.30 -5.13
CA SER A 64 14.58 10.64 -6.27
C SER A 64 14.23 9.82 -7.52
N ASP A 65 13.94 8.52 -7.38
CA ASP A 65 13.50 7.68 -8.49
C ASP A 65 12.18 8.17 -9.10
N ASN A 66 11.19 8.49 -8.26
CA ASN A 66 9.91 9.02 -8.72
C ASN A 66 10.07 10.39 -9.40
N ALA A 67 10.88 11.29 -8.85
CA ALA A 67 11.19 12.58 -9.44
C ALA A 67 11.73 12.41 -10.87
N ARG A 68 12.73 11.56 -11.03
CA ARG A 68 13.37 11.28 -12.33
C ARG A 68 12.45 10.54 -13.29
N ARG A 69 11.83 9.45 -12.85
CA ARG A 69 11.06 8.56 -13.72
C ARG A 69 9.71 9.15 -14.11
N LEU A 70 8.97 9.70 -13.14
CA LEU A 70 7.58 10.13 -13.35
C LEU A 70 7.46 11.52 -13.95
N MET A 71 8.34 12.46 -13.60
CA MET A 71 8.27 13.83 -14.10
C MET A 71 9.35 14.12 -15.11
N TRP A 72 10.64 13.97 -14.76
CA TRP A 72 11.73 14.37 -15.63
C TRP A 72 11.74 13.61 -16.94
N THR A 73 11.86 12.28 -16.88
CA THR A 73 12.01 11.43 -18.08
C THR A 73 10.72 11.31 -18.86
N LYS A 74 9.59 11.13 -18.18
CA LYS A 74 8.30 10.87 -18.85
C LYS A 74 7.73 12.12 -19.53
N TYR A 75 7.80 13.28 -18.86
CA TYR A 75 7.16 14.50 -19.33
C TYR A 75 8.15 15.57 -19.79
N LEU A 76 9.04 16.06 -18.91
CA LEU A 76 9.80 17.28 -19.18
C LEU A 76 10.88 17.12 -20.24
N THR A 77 11.39 15.92 -20.48
CA THR A 77 12.38 15.65 -21.54
C THR A 77 11.81 15.03 -22.80
N SER A 78 10.52 14.77 -22.83
CA SER A 78 9.82 14.18 -23.97
C SER A 78 9.29 15.28 -24.91
N GLU A 79 9.70 15.27 -26.17
CA GLU A 79 9.20 16.22 -27.20
C GLU A 79 7.69 16.10 -27.43
N LYS A 80 7.10 14.98 -27.11
CA LYS A 80 5.65 14.78 -27.13
C LYS A 80 4.92 15.76 -26.19
N TYR A 81 5.52 16.02 -25.02
CA TYR A 81 4.93 16.85 -23.99
C TYR A 81 5.51 18.25 -23.98
N VAL A 82 6.84 18.40 -24.12
CA VAL A 82 7.50 19.70 -24.17
C VAL A 82 8.19 19.86 -25.52
N PRO A 83 7.52 20.50 -26.51
CA PRO A 83 8.10 20.72 -27.82
C PRO A 83 9.38 21.55 -27.76
N ALA A 84 10.41 21.16 -28.53
CA ALA A 84 11.73 21.81 -28.57
C ALA A 84 11.68 23.32 -28.82
N ARG A 85 10.63 23.81 -29.51
CA ARG A 85 10.42 25.25 -29.77
C ARG A 85 10.32 26.12 -28.51
N TYR A 86 9.91 25.55 -27.37
CA TYR A 86 9.82 26.27 -26.08
C TYR A 86 11.12 26.21 -25.28
N VAL A 87 11.99 25.23 -25.54
CA VAL A 87 13.16 24.91 -24.72
C VAL A 87 14.36 25.76 -25.12
N ALA A 88 14.98 26.42 -24.13
CA ALA A 88 16.25 27.10 -24.27
C ALA A 88 17.41 26.19 -23.83
N LYS A 89 17.27 25.52 -22.69
CA LYS A 89 18.32 24.67 -22.12
C LYS A 89 17.72 23.54 -21.27
N LYS A 90 18.39 22.39 -21.30
CA LYS A 90 18.07 21.23 -20.46
C LYS A 90 19.34 20.81 -19.69
N HIS A 91 19.18 20.59 -18.38
CA HIS A 91 20.25 20.13 -17.50
C HIS A 91 19.85 18.82 -16.83
N ASP A 92 20.22 17.68 -17.43
CA ASP A 92 19.76 16.36 -17.02
C ASP A 92 20.18 15.94 -15.61
N GLN A 93 21.41 16.25 -15.18
CA GLN A 93 21.89 15.87 -13.84
C GLN A 93 21.12 16.59 -12.73
N ARG A 94 20.87 17.90 -12.91
CA ARG A 94 20.14 18.73 -11.95
C ARG A 94 18.63 18.69 -12.15
N MET A 95 18.16 18.05 -13.21
CA MET A 95 16.76 18.00 -13.62
C MET A 95 16.13 19.41 -13.70
N ILE A 96 16.77 20.32 -14.43
CA ILE A 96 16.30 21.69 -14.66
C ILE A 96 16.04 21.89 -16.15
N LEU A 97 14.82 22.30 -16.48
CA LEU A 97 14.40 22.70 -17.82
C LEU A 97 14.21 24.22 -17.86
N THR A 98 14.93 24.90 -18.77
CA THR A 98 14.82 26.34 -18.98
C THR A 98 14.08 26.62 -20.29
N PHE A 99 13.07 27.45 -20.23
CA PHE A 99 12.28 27.89 -21.37
C PHE A 99 12.88 29.16 -22.02
N LYS A 100 12.52 29.40 -23.28
CA LYS A 100 13.02 30.58 -24.02
C LYS A 100 12.58 31.94 -23.44
N ASN A 101 11.43 31.95 -22.71
CA ASN A 101 10.95 33.16 -22.02
C ASN A 101 11.56 33.37 -20.63
N GLY A 102 12.59 32.60 -20.26
CA GLY A 102 13.26 32.67 -18.96
C GLY A 102 12.64 31.81 -17.85
N SER A 103 11.46 31.20 -18.04
CA SER A 103 10.88 30.31 -17.05
C SER A 103 11.75 29.07 -16.82
N THR A 104 11.75 28.55 -15.61
CA THR A 104 12.42 27.30 -15.25
C THR A 104 11.46 26.33 -14.58
N ILE A 105 11.56 25.05 -14.92
CA ILE A 105 10.97 23.96 -14.13
C ILE A 105 12.12 23.14 -13.56
N SER A 106 12.20 23.09 -12.24
CA SER A 106 13.21 22.33 -11.49
C SER A 106 12.54 21.18 -10.75
N VAL A 107 13.14 19.99 -10.85
CA VAL A 107 12.59 18.76 -10.24
C VAL A 107 13.46 18.37 -9.05
N PHE A 108 12.83 18.25 -7.87
CA PHE A 108 13.47 17.95 -6.60
C PHE A 108 12.86 16.72 -5.95
N THR A 109 13.46 16.28 -4.84
CA THR A 109 12.94 15.20 -3.96
C THR A 109 12.79 15.71 -2.53
N ALA A 110 11.82 15.17 -1.81
CA ALA A 110 11.59 15.45 -0.40
C ALA A 110 12.43 14.57 0.56
N GLU A 111 13.32 13.72 0.02
CA GLU A 111 14.19 12.84 0.84
C GLU A 111 15.18 13.64 1.69
N GLU A 112 15.69 14.76 1.15
CA GLU A 112 16.63 15.65 1.83
C GLU A 112 16.03 17.05 1.97
N PRO A 113 15.21 17.31 3.00
CA PRO A 113 14.49 18.58 3.15
C PRO A 113 15.40 19.83 3.13
N ASP A 114 16.61 19.75 3.67
CA ASP A 114 17.55 20.90 3.71
C ASP A 114 18.04 21.31 2.31
N SER A 115 18.05 20.41 1.34
CA SER A 115 18.38 20.70 -0.06
C SER A 115 17.32 21.60 -0.75
N LEU A 116 16.14 21.72 -0.16
CA LEU A 116 15.01 22.49 -0.66
C LEU A 116 15.03 23.96 -0.20
N ARG A 117 16.09 24.40 0.48
CA ARG A 117 16.32 25.83 0.78
C ARG A 117 16.78 26.53 -0.47
N GLY A 118 16.07 27.58 -0.89
CA GLY A 118 16.41 28.24 -2.14
C GLY A 118 15.74 29.59 -2.38
N SER A 119 15.74 29.98 -3.62
CA SER A 119 15.17 31.24 -4.11
C SER A 119 13.63 31.21 -4.12
N ALA A 120 13.01 32.39 -4.24
CA ALA A 120 11.58 32.57 -4.37
C ALA A 120 10.97 31.62 -5.43
N ILE A 121 9.84 31.03 -5.12
CA ILE A 121 9.12 30.06 -5.95
C ILE A 121 7.80 30.68 -6.41
N ASP A 122 7.59 30.76 -7.71
CA ASP A 122 6.33 31.26 -8.29
C ASP A 122 5.24 30.19 -8.27
N PHE A 123 5.61 28.93 -8.51
CA PHE A 123 4.67 27.82 -8.43
C PHE A 123 5.35 26.55 -7.90
N LEU A 124 4.76 25.97 -6.87
CA LEU A 124 5.19 24.70 -6.28
C LEU A 124 4.15 23.63 -6.55
N VAL A 125 4.60 22.49 -7.06
CA VAL A 125 3.82 21.24 -7.04
C VAL A 125 4.55 20.23 -6.17
N MET A 126 3.87 19.70 -5.15
CA MET A 126 4.33 18.52 -4.39
C MET A 126 3.45 17.34 -4.74
N ASP A 127 4.02 16.36 -5.43
CA ASP A 127 3.34 15.14 -5.85
C ASP A 127 3.60 13.99 -4.87
N GLU A 128 2.55 13.21 -4.59
CA GLU A 128 2.53 12.18 -3.53
C GLU A 128 2.98 12.75 -2.17
N CYS A 129 2.54 13.96 -1.86
CA CYS A 129 3.01 14.71 -0.71
C CYS A 129 2.60 14.11 0.64
N ALA A 130 1.53 13.32 0.72
CA ALA A 130 1.21 12.56 1.93
C ALA A 130 2.33 11.58 2.35
N PHE A 131 3.13 11.10 1.39
CA PHE A 131 4.28 10.22 1.62
C PHE A 131 5.60 10.98 1.79
N CYS A 132 5.56 12.31 1.76
CA CYS A 132 6.73 13.16 1.98
C CYS A 132 6.92 13.49 3.47
N ASN A 133 8.16 13.70 3.87
CA ASN A 133 8.45 14.20 5.22
C ASN A 133 7.84 15.62 5.39
N LYS A 134 7.10 15.85 6.48
CA LYS A 134 6.53 17.16 6.85
C LYS A 134 7.59 18.29 6.86
N ASN A 135 8.84 17.97 7.17
CA ASN A 135 9.92 18.95 7.18
C ASN A 135 10.23 19.51 5.79
N ALA A 136 10.00 18.74 4.70
CA ALA A 136 10.12 19.27 3.34
C ALA A 136 9.16 20.44 3.11
N TRP A 137 7.89 20.28 3.48
CA TRP A 137 6.91 21.36 3.42
C TRP A 137 7.32 22.58 4.25
N LYS A 138 7.75 22.36 5.51
CA LYS A 138 8.20 23.46 6.39
C LYS A 138 9.42 24.21 5.82
N THR A 139 10.32 23.52 5.16
CA THR A 139 11.52 24.10 4.56
C THR A 139 11.20 24.94 3.32
N ILE A 140 10.25 24.49 2.50
CA ILE A 140 9.87 25.18 1.26
C ILE A 140 8.95 26.37 1.53
N TYR A 141 8.07 26.28 2.52
CA TYR A 141 7.03 27.28 2.78
C TYR A 141 7.52 28.75 2.82
N PRO A 142 8.66 29.09 3.44
CA PRO A 142 9.19 30.46 3.41
C PRO A 142 9.50 30.97 2.01
N ALA A 143 9.93 30.12 1.07
CA ALA A 143 10.26 30.51 -0.31
C ALA A 143 9.02 30.89 -1.14
N LEU A 144 7.82 30.55 -0.66
CA LEU A 144 6.53 30.92 -1.27
C LEU A 144 6.03 32.31 -0.82
N THR A 145 6.63 32.88 0.21
CA THR A 145 6.18 34.14 0.86
C THR A 145 7.16 35.28 0.65
N ASP A 146 7.94 35.23 -0.44
CA ASP A 146 8.87 36.29 -0.79
C ASP A 146 8.11 37.58 -1.17
N LYS A 147 8.66 38.74 -0.83
CA LYS A 147 8.07 40.07 -1.08
C LYS A 147 7.75 40.33 -2.56
N PHE A 148 8.49 39.69 -3.46
CA PHE A 148 8.36 39.88 -4.90
C PHE A 148 7.67 38.71 -5.61
N CYS A 149 7.24 37.69 -4.86
CA CYS A 149 6.65 36.49 -5.40
C CYS A 149 5.55 35.97 -4.49
N GLU A 150 4.32 36.05 -4.97
CA GLU A 150 3.18 35.38 -4.33
C GLU A 150 3.06 33.96 -4.89
N GLY A 151 3.89 33.05 -4.31
CA GLY A 151 3.99 31.69 -4.79
C GLY A 151 2.67 30.92 -4.66
N ARG A 152 2.24 30.30 -5.77
CA ARG A 152 1.09 29.38 -5.80
C ARG A 152 1.53 27.95 -5.48
N VAL A 153 0.61 27.17 -4.96
CA VAL A 153 0.92 25.79 -4.53
C VAL A 153 -0.16 24.82 -5.00
N LEU A 154 0.28 23.63 -5.44
CA LEU A 154 -0.54 22.45 -5.59
C LEU A 154 0.07 21.29 -4.79
N LEU A 155 -0.58 20.92 -3.69
CA LEU A 155 -0.29 19.69 -2.94
C LEU A 155 -1.23 18.61 -3.45
N ILE A 156 -0.70 17.54 -4.03
CA ILE A 156 -1.52 16.48 -4.59
C ILE A 156 -1.02 15.10 -4.15
N SER A 157 -1.92 14.25 -3.65
CA SER A 157 -1.57 12.91 -3.17
C SER A 157 -2.77 11.99 -3.10
N SER A 158 -2.53 10.69 -3.07
CA SER A 158 -3.44 9.76 -2.40
C SER A 158 -3.27 9.87 -0.89
N PRO A 159 -4.30 9.55 -0.08
CA PRO A 159 -4.23 9.67 1.37
C PRO A 159 -3.29 8.62 1.98
N ASP A 160 -2.65 8.96 3.09
CA ASP A 160 -1.82 8.02 3.86
C ASP A 160 -2.04 8.24 5.37
N GLY A 161 -3.19 7.81 5.86
CA GLY A 161 -3.58 7.99 7.26
C GLY A 161 -3.80 9.46 7.66
N TYR A 162 -3.83 9.72 8.97
CA TYR A 162 -4.01 11.06 9.54
C TYR A 162 -2.68 11.78 9.77
N ASN A 163 -1.87 11.91 8.72
CA ASN A 163 -0.59 12.61 8.75
C ASN A 163 -0.75 14.12 8.50
N TRP A 164 0.38 14.82 8.28
CA TRP A 164 0.40 16.26 8.05
C TRP A 164 -0.42 16.73 6.83
N PHE A 165 -0.59 15.87 5.81
CA PHE A 165 -1.43 16.15 4.64
C PHE A 165 -2.91 16.18 5.05
N TRP A 166 -3.34 15.23 5.88
CA TRP A 166 -4.67 15.23 6.46
C TRP A 166 -4.89 16.43 7.41
N GLU A 167 -3.87 16.80 8.21
CA GLU A 167 -3.95 17.97 9.09
C GLU A 167 -4.27 19.24 8.29
N LEU A 168 -3.62 19.44 7.12
CA LEU A 168 -3.92 20.55 6.22
C LEU A 168 -5.31 20.42 5.59
N TYR A 169 -5.66 19.24 5.11
CA TYR A 169 -6.97 18.94 4.52
C TYR A 169 -8.08 19.28 5.52
N SER A 170 -8.07 18.71 6.71
CA SER A 170 -9.10 18.89 7.74
C SER A 170 -9.15 20.32 8.28
N LYS A 171 -8.01 21.01 8.31
CA LYS A 171 -7.93 22.39 8.78
C LYS A 171 -8.63 23.37 7.84
N HIS A 172 -8.58 23.15 6.53
CA HIS A 172 -9.02 24.11 5.53
C HIS A 172 -10.29 23.71 4.76
N ILE A 173 -10.74 22.44 4.86
CA ILE A 173 -11.97 22.01 4.19
C ILE A 173 -13.19 22.82 4.64
N GLY A 174 -13.98 23.30 3.67
CA GLY A 174 -15.19 24.05 3.92
C GLY A 174 -14.98 25.47 4.45
N LYS A 175 -13.73 25.99 4.45
CA LYS A 175 -13.42 27.35 4.86
C LYS A 175 -13.25 28.25 3.64
N ASP A 176 -13.65 29.49 3.79
CA ASP A 176 -13.39 30.57 2.81
C ASP A 176 -12.08 31.27 3.18
N ASP A 177 -10.96 30.61 2.85
CA ASP A 177 -9.61 31.13 3.03
C ASP A 177 -8.81 31.00 1.71
N ASP A 178 -7.50 31.17 1.75
CA ASP A 178 -6.63 31.06 0.58
C ASP A 178 -6.47 29.62 0.07
N TRP A 179 -7.19 28.63 0.63
CA TRP A 179 -7.08 27.22 0.31
C TRP A 179 -8.25 26.71 -0.53
N GLY A 180 -7.96 26.06 -1.64
CA GLY A 180 -8.87 25.18 -2.38
C GLY A 180 -8.63 23.74 -1.98
N ILE A 181 -9.62 23.10 -1.38
CA ILE A 181 -9.54 21.71 -0.92
C ILE A 181 -10.38 20.84 -1.84
N PHE A 182 -9.78 19.80 -2.39
CA PHE A 182 -10.41 18.88 -3.34
C PHE A 182 -10.30 17.45 -2.85
N HIS A 183 -11.36 16.70 -3.06
CA HIS A 183 -11.41 15.27 -2.81
C HIS A 183 -12.08 14.60 -4.00
N PHE A 184 -11.34 13.69 -4.67
CA PHE A 184 -11.84 12.96 -5.83
C PHE A 184 -11.44 11.50 -5.77
N THR A 185 -12.34 10.64 -6.16
CA THR A 185 -12.13 9.19 -6.30
C THR A 185 -11.32 8.87 -7.57
N THR A 186 -10.90 7.61 -7.69
CA THR A 186 -10.27 7.10 -8.91
C THR A 186 -11.19 7.24 -10.14
N LEU A 187 -12.49 6.97 -9.96
CA LEU A 187 -13.46 7.02 -11.07
C LEU A 187 -13.60 8.43 -11.65
N GLU A 188 -13.68 9.45 -10.79
CA GLU A 188 -13.78 10.84 -11.20
C GLU A 188 -12.55 11.34 -11.96
N GLY A 189 -11.41 10.66 -11.80
CA GLY A 189 -10.20 10.92 -12.60
C GLY A 189 -10.34 10.56 -14.08
N GLY A 190 -11.31 9.73 -14.45
CA GLY A 190 -11.60 9.35 -15.82
C GLY A 190 -10.59 8.41 -16.49
N ASN A 191 -9.56 7.94 -15.78
CA ASN A 191 -8.49 7.08 -16.32
C ASN A 191 -8.70 5.59 -16.05
N VAL A 192 -9.74 5.21 -15.32
CA VAL A 192 -10.08 3.83 -14.95
C VAL A 192 -11.56 3.60 -15.20
N THR A 193 -11.89 2.47 -15.80
CA THR A 193 -13.28 2.11 -16.07
C THR A 193 -14.00 1.63 -14.82
N GLN A 194 -15.34 1.72 -14.80
CA GLN A 194 -16.16 1.17 -13.74
C GLN A 194 -15.93 -0.34 -13.55
N GLU A 195 -15.73 -1.07 -14.64
CA GLU A 195 -15.45 -2.52 -14.60
C GLU A 195 -14.13 -2.84 -13.84
N GLU A 196 -13.06 -2.07 -14.10
CA GLU A 196 -11.79 -2.22 -13.39
C GLU A 196 -11.91 -1.89 -11.90
N ILE A 197 -12.75 -0.91 -11.55
CA ILE A 197 -13.02 -0.55 -10.15
C ILE A 197 -13.77 -1.68 -9.45
N GLU A 198 -14.74 -2.30 -10.13
CA GLU A 198 -15.51 -3.40 -9.55
C GLU A 198 -14.65 -4.65 -9.35
N LYS A 199 -13.73 -4.96 -10.27
CA LYS A 199 -12.72 -6.00 -10.08
C LYS A 199 -11.83 -5.72 -8.88
N ALA A 200 -11.37 -4.47 -8.73
CA ALA A 200 -10.56 -4.08 -7.57
C ALA A 200 -11.33 -4.22 -6.24
N ARG A 201 -12.65 -3.95 -6.26
CA ARG A 201 -13.51 -4.14 -5.08
C ARG A 201 -13.58 -5.60 -4.64
N GLN A 202 -13.51 -6.54 -5.58
CA GLN A 202 -13.52 -7.98 -5.30
C GLN A 202 -12.15 -8.52 -4.85
N GLU A 203 -11.06 -7.82 -5.22
CA GLU A 203 -9.69 -8.29 -4.97
C GLU A 203 -9.03 -7.65 -3.75
N LEU A 204 -9.53 -6.49 -3.28
CA LEU A 204 -8.94 -5.74 -2.19
C LEU A 204 -9.77 -5.85 -0.90
N SER A 205 -9.13 -5.67 0.24
CA SER A 205 -9.84 -5.46 1.49
C SER A 205 -10.68 -4.17 1.42
N ALA A 206 -11.73 -4.10 2.24
CA ALA A 206 -12.60 -2.93 2.27
C ALA A 206 -11.83 -1.63 2.53
N LYS A 207 -10.84 -1.67 3.43
CA LYS A 207 -10.00 -0.51 3.76
C LYS A 207 -9.06 -0.12 2.64
N GLU A 208 -8.34 -1.07 2.04
CA GLU A 208 -7.47 -0.78 0.90
C GLU A 208 -8.26 -0.20 -0.27
N PHE A 209 -9.46 -0.74 -0.54
CA PHE A 209 -10.31 -0.20 -1.58
C PHE A 209 -10.73 1.24 -1.28
N ARG A 210 -11.17 1.54 -0.03
CA ARG A 210 -11.51 2.91 0.35
C ARG A 210 -10.31 3.85 0.25
N LYS A 211 -9.13 3.43 0.74
CA LYS A 211 -7.90 4.24 0.67
C LYS A 211 -7.47 4.51 -0.77
N GLU A 212 -7.34 3.46 -1.59
CA GLU A 212 -6.72 3.56 -2.91
C GLU A 212 -7.68 4.11 -3.98
N TYR A 213 -8.97 3.73 -3.92
CA TYR A 213 -9.95 4.07 -4.97
C TYR A 213 -10.91 5.19 -4.57
N LEU A 214 -11.31 5.27 -3.32
CA LEU A 214 -12.21 6.31 -2.83
C LEU A 214 -11.47 7.49 -2.20
N ALA A 215 -10.14 7.46 -2.15
CA ALA A 215 -9.29 8.48 -1.53
C ALA A 215 -9.64 8.75 -0.05
N SER A 216 -10.16 7.75 0.67
CA SER A 216 -10.55 7.91 2.06
C SER A 216 -9.32 7.98 2.97
N PHE A 217 -9.33 8.95 3.90
CA PHE A 217 -8.35 9.00 4.98
C PHE A 217 -8.67 7.90 6.00
N GLU A 218 -8.15 6.73 5.76
CA GLU A 218 -8.26 5.62 6.71
C GLU A 218 -7.18 5.78 7.77
N THR A 219 -7.57 5.68 9.03
CA THR A 219 -6.61 5.39 10.09
C THR A 219 -6.04 4.02 9.83
N MET A 220 -4.79 3.77 10.21
CA MET A 220 -4.50 2.45 10.72
C MET A 220 -5.48 2.28 11.88
N ALA A 221 -6.50 1.42 11.74
CA ALA A 221 -7.22 0.96 12.90
C ALA A 221 -6.14 0.49 13.89
N ASP A 222 -6.37 0.66 15.19
CA ASP A 222 -5.42 0.16 16.18
C ASP A 222 -5.17 -1.34 15.98
N ARG A 223 -6.15 -2.07 15.40
CA ARG A 223 -6.06 -3.51 15.08
C ARG A 223 -5.35 -3.78 13.74
N ILE A 224 -4.45 -4.76 13.74
CA ILE A 224 -3.76 -5.23 12.54
C ILE A 224 -4.72 -6.01 11.61
N TYR A 225 -5.61 -6.83 12.19
CA TYR A 225 -6.61 -7.61 11.48
C TYR A 225 -8.00 -6.99 11.62
N GLU A 226 -8.16 -5.82 11.02
CA GLU A 226 -9.35 -4.98 11.16
C GLU A 226 -10.59 -5.50 10.42
N ASP A 227 -10.39 -6.28 9.35
CA ASP A 227 -11.47 -6.87 8.56
C ASP A 227 -11.97 -8.21 9.17
N TYR A 228 -11.36 -8.69 10.27
CA TYR A 228 -11.86 -9.81 11.04
C TYR A 228 -13.05 -9.40 11.89
N ASP A 229 -14.18 -10.05 11.68
CA ASP A 229 -15.37 -9.93 12.51
C ASP A 229 -15.63 -11.27 13.23
N THR A 230 -15.68 -11.26 14.56
CA THR A 230 -15.76 -12.46 15.39
C THR A 230 -17.02 -13.28 15.15
N ASP A 231 -18.12 -12.65 14.73
CA ASP A 231 -19.40 -13.34 14.52
C ASP A 231 -19.57 -13.76 13.05
N GLU A 232 -19.20 -12.88 12.11
CA GLU A 232 -19.33 -13.14 10.67
C GLU A 232 -18.26 -14.12 10.15
N ASN A 233 -17.04 -14.09 10.70
CA ASN A 233 -15.98 -15.05 10.38
C ASN A 233 -16.01 -16.30 11.30
N ASN A 234 -17.05 -16.49 12.13
CA ASN A 234 -17.13 -17.65 13.02
C ASN A 234 -17.64 -18.89 12.28
N ILE A 235 -17.02 -20.03 12.58
CA ILE A 235 -17.53 -21.34 12.17
C ILE A 235 -18.72 -21.68 13.06
N LYS A 236 -19.92 -21.73 12.47
CA LYS A 236 -21.14 -22.00 13.20
C LYS A 236 -21.31 -23.49 13.59
N GLU A 237 -20.82 -24.39 12.72
CA GLU A 237 -20.87 -25.82 12.91
C GLU A 237 -19.60 -26.47 12.37
N ILE A 238 -18.96 -27.27 13.23
CA ILE A 238 -17.75 -28.01 12.85
C ILE A 238 -18.20 -29.36 12.29
N ASN A 239 -17.79 -29.63 11.05
CA ASN A 239 -18.03 -30.91 10.43
C ASN A 239 -17.25 -32.01 11.18
N PRO A 240 -17.92 -33.07 11.67
CA PRO A 240 -17.27 -34.17 12.42
C PRO A 240 -16.15 -34.89 11.63
N ASP A 241 -16.20 -34.85 10.30
CA ASP A 241 -15.21 -35.46 9.43
C ASP A 241 -13.92 -34.65 9.28
N TRP A 242 -13.94 -33.38 9.71
CA TRP A 242 -12.73 -32.57 9.74
C TRP A 242 -11.67 -33.22 10.67
N GLY A 243 -10.47 -33.36 10.16
CA GLY A 243 -9.39 -34.05 10.86
C GLY A 243 -9.21 -35.53 10.53
N THR A 244 -10.04 -36.11 9.65
CA THR A 244 -9.87 -37.50 9.16
C THR A 244 -9.34 -37.58 7.72
N GLY A 245 -9.42 -36.49 6.97
CA GLY A 245 -8.91 -36.32 5.60
C GLY A 245 -7.67 -35.43 5.55
N ASP A 246 -7.60 -34.59 4.53
CA ASP A 246 -6.54 -33.60 4.39
C ASP A 246 -6.73 -32.47 5.38
N ILE A 247 -5.71 -32.21 6.22
CA ILE A 247 -5.66 -31.04 7.10
C ILE A 247 -4.51 -30.14 6.72
N HIS A 248 -4.72 -28.86 6.92
CA HIS A 248 -3.77 -27.81 6.63
C HIS A 248 -3.34 -27.14 7.94
N ILE A 249 -2.05 -26.89 8.11
CA ILE A 249 -1.49 -26.37 9.36
C ILE A 249 -0.53 -25.23 9.05
N GLY A 250 -0.91 -24.01 9.41
CA GLY A 250 0.03 -22.91 9.52
C GLY A 250 0.88 -23.09 10.79
N MET A 251 2.19 -22.88 10.71
CA MET A 251 3.09 -23.13 11.85
C MET A 251 4.12 -22.03 12.01
N ASP A 252 4.24 -21.50 13.25
CA ASP A 252 5.30 -20.59 13.68
C ASP A 252 6.28 -21.31 14.62
N PHE A 253 7.59 -21.28 14.29
CA PHE A 253 8.65 -22.04 14.96
C PHE A 253 9.21 -21.36 16.22
N ASN A 254 8.49 -20.45 16.85
CA ASN A 254 8.96 -19.89 18.09
C ASN A 254 9.06 -20.97 19.19
N VAL A 255 10.10 -20.88 19.99
CA VAL A 255 10.32 -21.87 21.07
C VAL A 255 9.35 -21.68 22.23
N ARG A 256 8.80 -20.45 22.38
CA ARG A 256 7.90 -20.11 23.49
C ARG A 256 7.03 -18.89 23.16
N PRO A 257 5.78 -19.09 22.77
CA PRO A 257 5.14 -20.35 22.41
C PRO A 257 5.48 -20.80 20.99
N MET A 258 5.49 -22.09 20.74
CA MET A 258 5.34 -22.63 19.38
C MET A 258 3.86 -22.78 19.09
N THR A 259 3.43 -22.36 17.92
CA THR A 259 2.01 -22.30 17.57
C THR A 259 1.71 -22.99 16.25
N ALA A 260 0.53 -23.63 16.19
CA ALA A 260 -0.01 -24.22 14.98
C ALA A 260 -1.50 -23.91 14.90
N ALA A 261 -1.92 -23.32 13.79
CA ALA A 261 -3.32 -23.11 13.44
C ALA A 261 -3.74 -24.22 12.46
N ILE A 262 -4.78 -24.99 12.81
CA ILE A 262 -5.22 -26.17 12.07
C ILE A 262 -6.51 -25.85 11.33
N SER A 263 -6.53 -26.13 10.03
CA SER A 263 -7.63 -25.82 9.14
C SER A 263 -8.00 -26.97 8.20
N VAL A 264 -9.13 -26.82 7.55
CA VAL A 264 -9.51 -27.51 6.32
C VAL A 264 -9.83 -26.49 5.24
N ILE A 265 -9.67 -26.91 3.99
CA ILE A 265 -9.99 -26.09 2.83
C ILE A 265 -11.19 -26.73 2.13
N GLU A 266 -12.25 -25.96 1.95
CA GLU A 266 -13.40 -26.37 1.17
C GLU A 266 -13.46 -25.52 -0.11
N THR A 267 -13.66 -26.20 -1.24
CA THR A 267 -13.77 -25.57 -2.56
C THR A 267 -15.24 -25.58 -2.98
N ASP A 268 -15.77 -24.42 -3.33
CA ASP A 268 -17.16 -24.32 -3.81
C ASP A 268 -17.32 -24.87 -5.25
N LYS A 269 -18.54 -24.84 -5.79
CA LYS A 269 -18.84 -25.34 -7.13
C LYS A 269 -18.22 -24.48 -8.24
N GLU A 270 -17.90 -23.24 -7.94
CA GLU A 270 -17.25 -22.27 -8.80
C GLU A 270 -15.72 -22.40 -8.77
N GLY A 271 -15.17 -23.23 -7.87
CA GLY A 271 -13.73 -23.45 -7.71
C GLY A 271 -13.04 -22.45 -6.79
N ASN A 272 -13.79 -21.74 -5.94
CA ASN A 272 -13.22 -20.82 -4.96
C ASN A 272 -12.94 -21.56 -3.64
N ASP A 273 -11.75 -21.36 -3.10
CA ASP A 273 -11.34 -21.95 -1.84
C ASP A 273 -11.76 -21.07 -0.66
N SER A 274 -12.29 -21.71 0.40
CA SER A 274 -12.49 -21.14 1.72
C SER A 274 -11.72 -21.94 2.76
N ILE A 275 -11.12 -21.26 3.73
CA ILE A 275 -10.27 -21.86 4.78
C ILE A 275 -11.02 -21.79 6.12
N PHE A 276 -11.14 -22.92 6.81
CA PHE A 276 -11.85 -23.06 8.07
C PHE A 276 -10.87 -23.50 9.17
N PHE A 277 -10.43 -22.58 10.02
CA PHE A 277 -9.59 -22.88 11.18
C PHE A 277 -10.45 -23.42 12.31
N PHE A 278 -10.35 -24.72 12.55
CA PHE A 278 -11.23 -25.46 13.48
C PHE A 278 -10.53 -26.01 14.72
N ASP A 279 -9.20 -25.90 14.82
CA ASP A 279 -8.41 -26.26 15.98
C ASP A 279 -7.10 -25.47 16.04
N GLU A 280 -6.48 -25.41 17.21
CA GLU A 280 -5.20 -24.76 17.43
C GLU A 280 -4.32 -25.53 18.43
N ILE A 281 -3.01 -25.40 18.30
CA ILE A 281 -2.07 -25.86 19.30
C ILE A 281 -1.16 -24.70 19.68
N VAL A 282 -1.25 -24.26 20.94
CA VAL A 282 -0.38 -23.25 21.54
C VAL A 282 0.36 -23.90 22.69
N THR A 283 1.70 -23.88 22.66
CA THR A 283 2.50 -24.51 23.71
C THR A 283 2.71 -23.56 24.86
N SER A 284 2.41 -23.98 26.09
CA SER A 284 2.59 -23.16 27.32
C SER A 284 4.02 -23.09 27.84
N GLY A 285 4.96 -23.82 27.26
CA GLY A 285 6.35 -23.92 27.67
C GLY A 285 7.33 -24.07 26.52
N PHE A 286 8.57 -24.37 26.81
CA PHE A 286 9.55 -24.71 25.77
C PHE A 286 9.09 -25.92 24.97
N SER A 287 9.02 -25.77 23.67
CA SER A 287 8.67 -26.84 22.74
C SER A 287 9.63 -26.83 21.55
N ASN A 288 9.78 -27.98 20.92
CA ASN A 288 10.53 -28.10 19.68
C ASN A 288 9.64 -28.70 18.59
N THR A 289 10.12 -28.65 17.36
CA THR A 289 9.39 -29.08 16.16
C THR A 289 8.97 -30.54 16.22
N GLN A 290 9.81 -31.43 16.78
CA GLN A 290 9.46 -32.85 16.93
C GLN A 290 8.26 -33.04 17.88
N GLN A 291 8.27 -32.36 19.04
CA GLN A 291 7.15 -32.45 20.01
C GLN A 291 5.84 -31.90 19.41
N MET A 292 5.92 -30.87 18.54
CA MET A 292 4.75 -30.38 17.83
C MET A 292 4.24 -31.43 16.83
N CYS A 293 5.12 -32.08 16.08
CA CYS A 293 4.75 -33.17 15.18
C CYS A 293 4.06 -34.32 15.92
N ASP A 294 4.59 -34.71 17.09
CA ASP A 294 4.02 -35.79 17.91
C ASP A 294 2.61 -35.43 18.41
N LYS A 295 2.40 -34.19 18.82
CA LYS A 295 1.06 -33.68 19.23
C LYS A 295 0.07 -33.71 18.05
N ILE A 296 0.49 -33.26 16.87
CA ILE A 296 -0.35 -33.24 15.66
C ILE A 296 -0.75 -34.69 15.29
N LYS A 297 0.23 -35.60 15.22
CA LYS A 297 -0.02 -37.03 14.90
C LYS A 297 -0.94 -37.71 15.92
N SER A 298 -0.76 -37.40 17.22
CA SER A 298 -1.62 -37.94 18.27
C SER A 298 -3.05 -37.45 18.14
N ARG A 299 -3.26 -36.19 17.74
CA ARG A 299 -4.58 -35.58 17.60
C ARG A 299 -5.27 -35.98 16.28
N TYR A 300 -4.49 -36.14 15.20
CA TYR A 300 -4.98 -36.44 13.85
C TYR A 300 -4.28 -37.66 13.23
N PRO A 301 -4.44 -38.87 13.80
CA PRO A 301 -3.64 -40.06 13.40
C PRO A 301 -4.00 -40.60 12.01
N LYS A 302 -5.10 -40.16 11.41
CA LYS A 302 -5.57 -40.61 10.09
C LYS A 302 -5.47 -39.53 9.01
N ALA A 303 -5.06 -38.31 9.37
CA ALA A 303 -5.06 -37.18 8.45
C ALA A 303 -3.81 -37.15 7.58
N THR A 304 -3.95 -36.70 6.34
CA THR A 304 -2.84 -36.21 5.51
C THR A 304 -2.53 -34.77 5.92
N VAL A 305 -1.32 -34.52 6.38
CA VAL A 305 -0.95 -33.23 6.96
C VAL A 305 -0.15 -32.38 5.97
N TYR A 306 -0.72 -31.24 5.58
CA TYR A 306 -0.04 -30.19 4.83
C TYR A 306 0.40 -29.08 5.79
N VAL A 307 1.70 -28.72 5.79
CA VAL A 307 2.23 -27.71 6.71
C VAL A 307 2.71 -26.50 5.94
N TYR A 308 2.28 -25.31 6.38
CA TYR A 308 2.69 -23.98 5.87
C TYR A 308 3.52 -23.30 6.96
N PRO A 309 4.82 -23.61 7.01
CA PRO A 309 5.68 -23.12 8.09
C PRO A 309 6.23 -21.72 7.80
N ASP A 310 6.76 -21.06 8.85
CA ASP A 310 7.63 -19.91 8.69
C ASP A 310 8.78 -20.25 7.71
N PRO A 311 8.94 -19.50 6.63
CA PRO A 311 10.03 -19.74 5.66
C PRO A 311 11.43 -19.71 6.26
N THR A 312 11.61 -19.03 7.42
CA THR A 312 12.91 -18.96 8.12
C THR A 312 13.32 -20.27 8.78
N GLY A 313 12.39 -21.20 9.01
CA GLY A 313 12.67 -22.54 9.58
C GLY A 313 13.58 -23.44 8.74
N ASN A 314 13.98 -23.00 7.52
CA ASN A 314 15.01 -23.68 6.72
C ASN A 314 16.44 -23.27 7.10
N LYS A 315 16.64 -22.35 8.05
CA LYS A 315 17.96 -21.94 8.50
C LYS A 315 18.58 -23.03 9.40
N HIS A 316 19.85 -23.38 9.13
CA HIS A 316 20.61 -24.25 10.01
C HIS A 316 20.84 -23.55 11.36
N GLN A 317 20.50 -24.24 12.44
CA GLN A 317 20.87 -23.81 13.78
C GLN A 317 22.28 -24.36 14.11
N PRO A 318 23.22 -23.53 14.60
CA PRO A 318 24.60 -23.99 14.91
C PRO A 318 24.66 -25.12 15.93
N SER A 319 23.62 -25.26 16.77
CA SER A 319 23.50 -26.32 17.79
C SER A 319 22.85 -27.61 17.29
N ALA A 320 22.33 -27.64 16.07
CA ALA A 320 21.70 -28.82 15.49
C ALA A 320 22.71 -29.64 14.68
N PRO A 321 22.56 -30.99 14.55
CA PRO A 321 23.35 -31.79 13.65
C PRO A 321 23.29 -31.27 12.20
N ILE A 322 24.36 -31.44 11.44
CA ILE A 322 24.44 -31.02 10.03
C ILE A 322 23.26 -31.62 9.25
N GLY A 323 22.51 -30.78 8.55
CA GLY A 323 21.37 -31.20 7.72
C GLY A 323 20.01 -31.22 8.45
N VAL A 324 19.98 -31.02 9.77
CA VAL A 324 18.72 -30.98 10.53
C VAL A 324 18.22 -29.53 10.58
N THR A 325 17.02 -29.31 10.03
CA THR A 325 16.25 -28.05 10.10
C THR A 325 14.82 -28.37 10.49
N ASP A 326 14.06 -27.37 10.93
CA ASP A 326 12.64 -27.56 11.23
C ASP A 326 11.87 -28.16 10.04
N MET A 327 12.23 -27.73 8.81
CA MET A 327 11.65 -28.27 7.58
C MET A 327 11.98 -29.76 7.34
N THR A 328 13.20 -30.20 7.70
CA THR A 328 13.58 -31.63 7.57
C THR A 328 12.83 -32.46 8.60
N ILE A 329 12.71 -31.99 9.84
CA ILE A 329 11.94 -32.66 10.90
C ILE A 329 10.47 -32.85 10.47
N LEU A 330 9.84 -31.84 9.89
CA LEU A 330 8.46 -31.95 9.38
C LEU A 330 8.36 -33.06 8.31
N ARG A 331 9.28 -33.08 7.33
CA ARG A 331 9.27 -34.09 6.24
C ARG A 331 9.54 -35.49 6.76
N ASP A 332 10.49 -35.65 7.69
CA ASP A 332 10.81 -36.93 8.31
C ASP A 332 9.63 -37.50 9.14
N ASN A 333 8.77 -36.61 9.64
CA ASN A 333 7.51 -36.95 10.28
C ASN A 333 6.38 -37.30 9.28
N GLY A 334 6.63 -37.26 7.96
CA GLY A 334 5.67 -37.60 6.93
C GLY A 334 4.74 -36.44 6.54
N PHE A 335 5.02 -35.21 6.97
CA PHE A 335 4.20 -34.05 6.61
C PHE A 335 4.58 -33.49 5.24
N ILE A 336 3.59 -33.00 4.50
CA ILE A 336 3.79 -32.34 3.21
C ILE A 336 4.08 -30.86 3.47
N VAL A 337 5.34 -30.45 3.26
CA VAL A 337 5.79 -29.08 3.58
C VAL A 337 5.58 -28.15 2.38
N CYS A 338 4.69 -27.16 2.56
CA CYS A 338 4.32 -26.13 1.61
C CYS A 338 4.94 -24.80 2.02
N ALA A 339 6.22 -24.60 1.77
CA ALA A 339 6.95 -23.38 2.12
C ALA A 339 7.17 -22.48 0.89
N PRO A 340 7.00 -21.15 1.01
CA PRO A 340 7.37 -20.23 -0.05
C PRO A 340 8.90 -20.13 -0.18
N ARG A 341 9.37 -19.67 -1.35
CA ARG A 341 10.82 -19.50 -1.62
C ARG A 341 11.46 -18.38 -0.80
N ALA A 342 10.68 -17.40 -0.37
CA ALA A 342 11.15 -16.23 0.39
C ALA A 342 10.11 -15.83 1.44
N PRO A 343 10.54 -15.21 2.56
CA PRO A 343 9.62 -14.67 3.57
C PRO A 343 8.68 -13.62 2.98
N TYR A 344 7.46 -13.58 3.52
CA TYR A 344 6.51 -12.52 3.21
C TYR A 344 6.86 -11.23 3.95
N ALA A 345 6.74 -10.08 3.29
CA ALA A 345 6.80 -8.80 3.97
C ALA A 345 5.60 -8.66 4.92
N SER A 346 5.81 -8.12 6.13
CA SER A 346 4.75 -8.05 7.15
C SER A 346 3.48 -7.36 6.64
N LYS A 347 3.61 -6.22 5.93
CA LYS A 347 2.46 -5.51 5.36
C LYS A 347 1.70 -6.33 4.31
N ASP A 348 2.42 -7.03 3.42
CA ASP A 348 1.79 -7.89 2.41
C ASP A 348 1.04 -9.06 3.08
N LYS A 349 1.61 -9.61 4.15
CA LYS A 349 1.00 -10.68 4.95
C LYS A 349 -0.31 -10.22 5.61
N TRP A 350 -0.30 -9.08 6.31
CA TRP A 350 -1.49 -8.52 6.95
C TRP A 350 -2.59 -8.16 5.94
N ASN A 351 -2.22 -7.54 4.81
CA ASN A 351 -3.16 -7.21 3.75
C ASN A 351 -3.80 -8.46 3.15
N THR A 352 -3.01 -9.52 2.93
CA THR A 352 -3.54 -10.79 2.41
C THR A 352 -4.56 -11.39 3.37
N VAL A 353 -4.27 -11.39 4.66
CA VAL A 353 -5.19 -11.92 5.68
C VAL A 353 -6.46 -11.06 5.74
N ASN A 354 -6.35 -9.74 5.84
CA ASN A 354 -7.51 -8.85 5.87
C ASN A 354 -8.40 -9.04 4.63
N THR A 355 -7.81 -9.08 3.43
CA THR A 355 -8.56 -9.36 2.19
C THR A 355 -9.29 -10.70 2.25
N ALA A 356 -8.66 -11.74 2.81
CA ALA A 356 -9.27 -13.06 2.93
C ALA A 356 -10.37 -13.09 4.03
N MET A 357 -10.23 -12.27 5.10
CA MET A 357 -11.25 -12.11 6.14
C MET A 357 -12.51 -11.43 5.60
N CYS A 358 -12.34 -10.33 4.85
CA CYS A 358 -13.47 -9.64 4.20
C CYS A 358 -12.99 -8.77 3.06
N THR A 359 -13.43 -9.03 1.84
CA THR A 359 -13.23 -8.12 0.69
C THR A 359 -14.17 -6.93 0.74
N ALA A 360 -13.90 -5.90 -0.07
CA ALA A 360 -14.73 -4.69 -0.09
C ALA A 360 -16.19 -4.91 -0.56
N ASP A 361 -16.46 -6.02 -1.24
CA ASP A 361 -17.81 -6.45 -1.62
C ASP A 361 -18.49 -7.31 -0.53
N GLY A 362 -17.81 -7.56 0.60
CA GLY A 362 -18.33 -8.34 1.72
C GLY A 362 -18.06 -9.85 1.63
N THR A 363 -17.35 -10.33 0.60
CA THR A 363 -17.01 -11.75 0.48
C THR A 363 -15.98 -12.14 1.53
N ARG A 364 -16.22 -13.28 2.22
CA ARG A 364 -15.35 -13.85 3.24
C ARG A 364 -14.85 -15.22 2.81
N LYS A 365 -13.56 -15.46 2.97
CA LYS A 365 -12.90 -16.72 2.58
C LYS A 365 -12.20 -17.43 3.75
N VAL A 366 -12.11 -16.78 4.90
CA VAL A 366 -11.47 -17.34 6.10
C VAL A 366 -12.42 -17.29 7.26
N PHE A 367 -12.58 -18.45 7.90
CA PHE A 367 -13.45 -18.65 9.04
C PHE A 367 -12.66 -19.27 10.20
N VAL A 368 -12.96 -18.86 11.44
CA VAL A 368 -12.28 -19.29 12.65
C VAL A 368 -13.29 -19.73 13.69
N SER A 369 -13.14 -20.93 14.22
CA SER A 369 -13.97 -21.37 15.35
C SER A 369 -13.54 -20.64 16.62
N LYS A 370 -14.29 -19.68 17.10
CA LYS A 370 -13.98 -18.99 18.35
C LYS A 370 -13.98 -19.90 19.57
N GLU A 371 -14.71 -21.03 19.53
CA GLU A 371 -14.76 -22.01 20.60
C GLU A 371 -13.51 -22.93 20.63
N LYS A 372 -13.04 -23.37 19.46
CA LYS A 372 -11.93 -24.32 19.32
C LYS A 372 -10.56 -23.63 19.08
N CYS A 373 -10.60 -22.37 18.64
CA CYS A 373 -9.42 -21.54 18.38
C CYS A 373 -9.49 -20.22 19.18
N PRO A 374 -9.65 -20.28 20.52
CA PRO A 374 -9.79 -19.07 21.33
C PRO A 374 -8.56 -18.16 21.27
N HIS A 375 -7.34 -18.71 21.29
CA HIS A 375 -6.13 -17.89 21.22
C HIS A 375 -6.00 -17.19 19.85
N LEU A 376 -6.36 -17.87 18.76
CA LEU A 376 -6.35 -17.27 17.44
C LEU A 376 -7.42 -16.16 17.35
N SER A 377 -8.64 -16.42 17.79
CA SER A 377 -9.71 -15.41 17.79
C SER A 377 -9.37 -14.20 18.64
N ASP A 378 -8.85 -14.41 19.86
CA ASP A 378 -8.43 -13.33 20.75
C ASP A 378 -7.25 -12.53 20.16
N SER A 379 -6.29 -13.23 19.53
CA SER A 379 -5.15 -12.59 18.87
C SER A 379 -5.57 -11.75 17.67
N LEU A 380 -6.51 -12.21 16.85
CA LEU A 380 -7.04 -11.44 15.72
C LEU A 380 -7.76 -10.16 16.20
N ASN A 381 -8.43 -10.20 17.34
CA ASN A 381 -9.10 -9.04 17.93
C ASN A 381 -8.12 -8.11 18.68
N GLY A 382 -7.10 -8.66 19.32
CA GLY A 382 -6.23 -7.93 20.23
C GLY A 382 -4.90 -7.45 19.63
N PHE A 383 -4.49 -7.95 18.46
CA PHE A 383 -3.23 -7.54 17.84
C PHE A 383 -3.35 -6.15 17.22
N VAL A 384 -2.67 -5.19 17.83
CA VAL A 384 -2.77 -3.76 17.52
C VAL A 384 -1.43 -3.16 17.11
N PHE A 385 -1.47 -1.97 16.51
CA PHE A 385 -0.28 -1.14 16.33
C PHE A 385 -0.04 -0.27 17.55
N LYS A 386 1.23 -0.03 17.86
CA LYS A 386 1.68 1.03 18.80
C LYS A 386 1.50 2.41 18.17
N GLU A 387 1.58 3.45 18.99
CA GLU A 387 1.55 4.86 18.52
C GLU A 387 2.60 5.18 17.44
N ASN A 388 3.73 4.49 17.45
CA ASN A 388 4.79 4.64 16.45
C ASN A 388 4.53 3.89 15.14
N GLY A 389 3.39 3.20 15.01
CA GLY A 389 3.01 2.42 13.82
C GLY A 389 3.65 1.03 13.71
N GLU A 390 4.40 0.59 14.73
CA GLU A 390 4.90 -0.78 14.81
C GLU A 390 3.89 -1.71 15.47
N PRO A 391 3.87 -3.02 15.13
CA PRO A 391 2.98 -3.97 15.77
C PRO A 391 3.34 -4.14 17.26
N ASP A 392 2.33 -4.18 18.14
CA ASP A 392 2.53 -4.46 19.55
C ASP A 392 2.62 -5.95 19.82
N LYS A 393 3.84 -6.45 19.96
CA LYS A 393 4.13 -7.86 20.24
C LYS A 393 4.18 -8.21 21.73
N SER A 394 3.87 -7.27 22.60
CA SER A 394 3.99 -7.46 24.08
C SER A 394 3.09 -8.56 24.63
N GLN A 395 1.96 -8.83 23.96
CA GLN A 395 0.99 -9.87 24.33
C GLN A 395 1.22 -11.21 23.62
N GLY A 396 2.18 -11.30 22.68
CA GLY A 396 2.45 -12.53 21.90
C GLY A 396 1.35 -12.91 20.92
N PHE A 397 0.48 -11.97 20.54
CA PHE A 397 -0.60 -12.18 19.57
C PHE A 397 -0.07 -12.44 18.15
N ASP A 398 1.15 -12.07 17.86
CA ASP A 398 1.81 -12.30 16.58
C ASP A 398 2.06 -13.79 16.29
N HIS A 399 2.31 -14.63 17.28
CA HIS A 399 2.71 -16.01 17.03
C HIS A 399 1.65 -16.85 16.34
N ILE A 400 0.45 -16.95 16.90
CA ILE A 400 -0.63 -17.76 16.30
C ILE A 400 -1.23 -17.11 15.06
N THR A 401 -1.26 -15.76 14.99
CA THR A 401 -1.71 -15.05 13.78
C THR A 401 -0.70 -15.18 12.65
N ASP A 402 0.60 -15.22 12.93
CA ASP A 402 1.63 -15.50 11.93
C ASP A 402 1.52 -16.92 11.40
N ALA A 403 1.32 -17.91 12.30
CA ALA A 403 1.06 -19.28 11.90
C ALA A 403 -0.11 -19.38 10.91
N MET A 404 -1.26 -18.82 11.24
CA MET A 404 -2.42 -18.74 10.34
C MET A 404 -2.08 -18.04 9.01
N ALA A 405 -1.38 -16.92 9.08
CA ALA A 405 -1.08 -16.09 7.92
C ALA A 405 -0.17 -16.78 6.90
N TYR A 406 0.74 -17.67 7.30
CA TYR A 406 1.57 -18.44 6.36
C TYR A 406 0.74 -19.33 5.45
N GLU A 407 -0.31 -19.97 5.96
CA GLU A 407 -1.23 -20.76 5.17
C GLU A 407 -2.04 -19.89 4.21
N ILE A 408 -2.66 -18.82 4.72
CA ILE A 408 -3.49 -17.90 3.92
C ILE A 408 -2.67 -17.29 2.78
N CYS A 409 -1.47 -16.79 3.06
CA CYS A 409 -0.60 -16.21 2.03
C CYS A 409 -0.19 -17.23 0.95
N TYR A 410 -0.06 -18.50 1.31
CA TYR A 410 0.28 -19.55 0.35
C TYR A 410 -0.92 -19.95 -0.51
N LYS A 411 -2.09 -20.08 0.08
CA LYS A 411 -3.32 -20.58 -0.58
C LYS A 411 -4.13 -19.49 -1.28
N LEU A 412 -4.21 -18.31 -0.68
CA LEU A 412 -5.00 -17.17 -1.17
C LEU A 412 -4.10 -15.95 -1.45
N PRO A 413 -3.04 -16.08 -2.27
CA PRO A 413 -2.13 -14.96 -2.53
C PRO A 413 -2.86 -13.82 -3.24
N ILE A 414 -2.69 -12.58 -2.76
CA ILE A 414 -3.15 -11.40 -3.51
C ILE A 414 -2.39 -11.35 -4.84
N ARG A 415 -3.11 -11.49 -5.94
CA ARG A 415 -2.56 -11.28 -7.27
C ARG A 415 -2.36 -9.79 -7.46
N ARG A 416 -1.12 -9.30 -7.34
CA ARG A 416 -0.81 -7.93 -7.79
C ARG A 416 -1.19 -7.85 -9.26
N ALA A 417 -2.16 -7.02 -9.59
CA ALA A 417 -2.55 -6.77 -10.98
C ALA A 417 -1.27 -6.50 -11.79
N LYS A 418 -0.96 -7.35 -12.75
CA LYS A 418 0.17 -7.12 -13.66
C LYS A 418 -0.08 -5.75 -14.28
N LEU A 419 0.84 -4.82 -14.06
CA LEU A 419 0.84 -3.53 -14.73
C LEU A 419 0.70 -3.79 -16.23
N TYR A 420 -0.48 -3.55 -16.77
CA TYR A 420 -0.70 -3.59 -18.21
C TYR A 420 0.16 -2.48 -18.80
N ARG A 421 1.29 -2.87 -19.38
CA ARG A 421 2.04 -1.99 -20.27
C ARG A 421 1.29 -2.03 -21.59
N PRO A 422 0.61 -0.97 -22.01
CA PRO A 422 0.02 -0.95 -23.33
C PRO A 422 1.15 -1.21 -24.33
N ARG A 423 1.00 -2.24 -25.17
CA ARG A 423 1.88 -2.42 -26.33
C ARG A 423 1.74 -1.16 -27.16
N MET A 424 2.80 -0.37 -27.25
CA MET A 424 2.88 0.64 -28.27
C MET A 424 2.92 -0.09 -29.62
N TYR A 425 1.84 -0.06 -30.35
CA TYR A 425 1.89 -0.41 -31.76
C TYR A 425 2.71 0.68 -32.44
N GLY A 426 3.92 0.32 -32.85
CA GLY A 426 4.71 1.14 -33.76
C GLY A 426 4.08 1.08 -35.14
N ALA A 427 3.94 2.22 -35.78
CA ALA A 427 3.94 2.42 -37.21
C ALA A 427 5.04 3.42 -37.54
#